data_6eb08a42386189abfcfd46a97fc0378c
#
_entry.id   6eb08a42386189abfcfd46a97fc0378c
#
_cell.length_a   1.000
_cell.length_b   1.000
_cell.length_c   1.000
_cell.angle_alpha   90.00
_cell.angle_beta   90.00
_cell.angle_gamma   90.00
#
_symmetry.space_group_name_H-M   'P 1'
#
loop_
_entity.id
_entity.type
_entity.pdbx_description
1 polymer ?
#
loop_
_entity_poly.entity_id
_entity_poly.type
_entity_poly.pdbx_seq_one_letter_code
_entity_poly.pdbx_strand_id
1 'polypeptide(L)'
;MRFQDEFDVIVIGGGHAGTEAALAAARIGCRTLLLTHNIETLGQMSCNPAIGGIGKGHLVKEIDALGGAMAIAADEAGIQLRTLNASKGPAVRATRAQADRQLYKRAIRRLLETQPNLQLFQQEAADLVLEGERVVGCVTMSGIGFRARTLVLTVGTFLGGKIHVGLQSHAGGRAGDPPSNRLAARLRELPLSVGRLKTGTPPRIDGRSIDYQDLREQHSDEPRPVFSYLNTLASHPRQIPCHITATNERTHAIIREIGRAHV
;
A
#
# COMPACT_ATOMS: atom_id res chain seq x y z
N MET A 1 -26.46 15.10 -5.02
CA MET A 1 -26.23 14.87 -6.47
C MET A 1 -26.03 13.37 -6.64
N ARG A 2 -26.85 12.68 -7.43
CA ARG A 2 -26.66 11.23 -7.67
C ARG A 2 -25.87 11.05 -8.95
N PHE A 3 -24.81 10.24 -8.90
CA PHE A 3 -24.16 9.76 -10.10
C PHE A 3 -25.11 8.77 -10.80
N GLN A 4 -25.35 8.94 -12.09
CA GLN A 4 -26.35 8.12 -12.82
C GLN A 4 -25.83 6.72 -13.17
N ASP A 5 -24.54 6.47 -13.04
CA ASP A 5 -23.92 5.20 -13.41
C ASP A 5 -23.96 4.18 -12.26
N GLU A 6 -24.43 2.98 -12.56
CA GLU A 6 -24.27 1.82 -11.70
C GLU A 6 -22.98 1.10 -12.04
N PHE A 7 -22.22 0.72 -10.99
CA PHE A 7 -21.00 -0.06 -11.09
C PHE A 7 -21.28 -1.51 -10.66
N ASP A 8 -20.50 -2.44 -11.18
CA ASP A 8 -20.49 -3.80 -10.63
C ASP A 8 -19.71 -3.82 -9.30
N VAL A 9 -18.60 -3.12 -9.27
CA VAL A 9 -17.70 -3.07 -8.10
C VAL A 9 -17.29 -1.64 -7.79
N ILE A 10 -17.41 -1.23 -6.54
CA ILE A 10 -16.76 -0.02 -6.00
C ILE A 10 -15.64 -0.46 -5.05
N VAL A 11 -14.44 0.03 -5.27
CA VAL A 11 -13.29 -0.15 -4.38
C VAL A 11 -13.01 1.17 -3.67
N ILE A 12 -13.01 1.17 -2.33
CA ILE A 12 -12.71 2.35 -1.52
C ILE A 12 -11.31 2.22 -0.96
N GLY A 13 -10.41 3.12 -1.39
CA GLY A 13 -9.02 3.19 -0.98
C GLY A 13 -8.02 2.85 -2.09
N GLY A 14 -7.15 3.80 -2.43
CA GLY A 14 -6.15 3.69 -3.51
C GLY A 14 -4.77 3.21 -3.05
N GLY A 15 -4.69 2.45 -1.96
CA GLY A 15 -3.47 1.77 -1.51
C GLY A 15 -3.20 0.47 -2.27
N HIS A 16 -2.20 -0.31 -1.83
CA HIS A 16 -1.80 -1.55 -2.52
C HIS A 16 -2.94 -2.54 -2.69
N ALA A 17 -3.74 -2.78 -1.65
CA ALA A 17 -4.87 -3.69 -1.71
C ALA A 17 -5.97 -3.19 -2.66
N GLY A 18 -6.26 -1.88 -2.62
CA GLY A 18 -7.30 -1.31 -3.48
C GLY A 18 -6.90 -1.25 -4.95
N THR A 19 -5.64 -0.98 -5.24
CA THR A 19 -5.14 -1.00 -6.63
C THR A 19 -5.23 -2.41 -7.22
N GLU A 20 -4.87 -3.44 -6.47
CA GLU A 20 -5.00 -4.84 -6.92
C GLU A 20 -6.47 -5.24 -7.08
N ALA A 21 -7.34 -4.91 -6.11
CA ALA A 21 -8.76 -5.23 -6.17
C ALA A 21 -9.46 -4.56 -7.37
N ALA A 22 -9.16 -3.27 -7.61
CA ALA A 22 -9.76 -2.53 -8.71
C ALA A 22 -9.31 -3.07 -10.08
N LEU A 23 -8.00 -3.32 -10.24
CA LEU A 23 -7.46 -3.90 -11.46
C LEU A 23 -8.00 -5.31 -11.71
N ALA A 24 -8.10 -6.15 -10.68
CA ALA A 24 -8.66 -7.50 -10.80
C ALA A 24 -10.13 -7.47 -11.25
N ALA A 25 -10.97 -6.66 -10.60
CA ALA A 25 -12.38 -6.51 -10.97
C ALA A 25 -12.54 -6.00 -12.41
N ALA A 26 -11.77 -4.99 -12.81
CA ALA A 26 -11.83 -4.42 -14.14
C ALA A 26 -11.35 -5.40 -15.23
N ARG A 27 -10.29 -6.19 -14.96
CA ARG A 27 -9.77 -7.22 -15.90
C ARG A 27 -10.78 -8.33 -16.20
N ILE A 28 -11.58 -8.73 -15.22
CA ILE A 28 -12.64 -9.73 -15.45
C ILE A 28 -13.90 -9.14 -16.10
N GLY A 29 -13.86 -7.87 -16.52
CA GLY A 29 -14.93 -7.21 -17.26
C GLY A 29 -15.96 -6.46 -16.42
N CYS A 30 -15.78 -6.36 -15.09
CA CYS A 30 -16.67 -5.59 -14.23
C CYS A 30 -16.49 -4.07 -14.45
N ARG A 31 -17.57 -3.33 -14.54
CA ARG A 31 -17.55 -1.85 -14.45
C ARG A 31 -17.13 -1.47 -13.04
N THR A 32 -15.94 -0.98 -12.89
CA THR A 32 -15.29 -0.78 -11.59
C THR A 32 -15.02 0.70 -11.33
N LEU A 33 -15.37 1.16 -10.12
CA LEU A 33 -14.99 2.47 -9.60
C LEU A 33 -13.94 2.31 -8.51
N LEU A 34 -12.80 2.97 -8.65
CA LEU A 34 -11.83 3.15 -7.57
C LEU A 34 -11.99 4.56 -6.98
N LEU A 35 -12.48 4.61 -5.74
CA LEU A 35 -12.69 5.84 -4.99
C LEU A 35 -11.52 6.06 -4.01
N THR A 36 -10.86 7.19 -4.13
CA THR A 36 -9.68 7.52 -3.31
C THR A 36 -9.69 8.98 -2.87
N HIS A 37 -9.10 9.28 -1.71
CA HIS A 37 -8.96 10.66 -1.23
C HIS A 37 -8.16 11.53 -2.20
N ASN A 38 -7.10 10.97 -2.79
CA ASN A 38 -6.22 11.70 -3.67
C ASN A 38 -5.63 10.76 -4.74
N ILE A 39 -5.90 11.07 -6.00
CA ILE A 39 -5.39 10.32 -7.16
C ILE A 39 -3.85 10.40 -7.24
N GLU A 40 -3.26 11.53 -6.85
CA GLU A 40 -1.81 11.71 -6.87
C GLU A 40 -1.06 10.80 -5.89
N THR A 41 -1.78 10.15 -4.96
CA THR A 41 -1.20 9.23 -3.97
C THR A 41 -1.56 7.76 -4.20
N LEU A 42 -2.11 7.41 -5.37
CA LEU A 42 -2.36 6.02 -5.76
C LEU A 42 -1.07 5.20 -5.71
N GLY A 43 -1.12 4.03 -5.09
CA GLY A 43 0.03 3.15 -4.92
C GLY A 43 1.14 3.68 -4.01
N GLN A 44 0.91 4.76 -3.25
CA GLN A 44 1.94 5.35 -2.40
C GLN A 44 2.41 4.39 -1.30
N MET A 45 3.73 4.19 -1.23
CA MET A 45 4.38 3.43 -0.17
C MET A 45 4.47 4.27 1.11
N SER A 46 3.54 4.07 2.03
CA SER A 46 3.42 4.90 3.25
C SER A 46 4.47 4.56 4.30
N CYS A 47 4.88 3.29 4.36
CA CYS A 47 5.80 2.77 5.36
C CYS A 47 7.22 2.60 4.78
N ASN A 48 7.71 1.38 4.72
CA ASN A 48 9.00 1.07 4.11
C ASN A 48 8.86 1.03 2.57
N PRO A 49 9.73 1.68 1.79
CA PRO A 49 9.71 1.61 0.33
C PRO A 49 10.26 0.28 -0.17
N ALA A 50 9.65 -0.81 0.25
CA ALA A 50 10.04 -2.17 -0.12
C ALA A 50 8.82 -3.05 -0.40
N ILE A 51 8.95 -3.88 -1.41
CA ILE A 51 8.00 -4.93 -1.75
C ILE A 51 8.67 -6.28 -1.51
N GLY A 52 7.91 -7.23 -0.96
CA GLY A 52 8.38 -8.58 -0.73
C GLY A 52 8.99 -8.82 0.64
N GLY A 53 9.86 -9.81 0.71
CA GLY A 53 10.33 -10.39 1.95
C GLY A 53 9.61 -11.70 2.27
N ILE A 54 9.98 -12.35 3.38
CA ILE A 54 9.42 -13.64 3.80
C ILE A 54 7.91 -13.47 4.07
N GLY A 55 7.08 -14.34 3.51
CA GLY A 55 5.63 -14.24 3.50
C GLY A 55 5.11 -13.29 2.44
N LYS A 56 5.39 -11.99 2.53
CA LYS A 56 4.92 -11.00 1.55
C LYS A 56 5.42 -11.29 0.13
N GLY A 57 6.68 -11.69 -0.05
CA GLY A 57 7.23 -12.02 -1.36
C GLY A 57 6.53 -13.21 -2.01
N HIS A 58 6.12 -14.21 -1.23
CA HIS A 58 5.35 -15.35 -1.70
C HIS A 58 3.97 -14.91 -2.20
N LEU A 59 3.23 -14.14 -1.38
CA LEU A 59 1.91 -13.62 -1.76
C LEU A 59 1.97 -12.74 -3.00
N VAL A 60 3.00 -11.89 -3.13
CA VAL A 60 3.17 -11.05 -4.32
C VAL A 60 3.37 -11.90 -5.59
N LYS A 61 4.11 -13.01 -5.50
CA LYS A 61 4.27 -13.96 -6.62
C LYS A 61 2.96 -14.66 -6.99
N GLU A 62 2.15 -15.02 -5.99
CA GLU A 62 0.83 -15.63 -6.23
C GLU A 62 -0.12 -14.62 -6.91
N ILE A 63 -0.13 -13.37 -6.43
CA ILE A 63 -0.92 -12.29 -7.02
C ILE A 63 -0.46 -12.01 -8.46
N ASP A 64 0.85 -12.00 -8.72
CA ASP A 64 1.42 -11.80 -10.05
C ASP A 64 1.01 -12.91 -11.02
N ALA A 65 1.02 -14.18 -10.58
CA ALA A 65 0.55 -15.31 -11.37
C ALA A 65 -0.93 -15.20 -11.78
N LEU A 66 -1.72 -14.45 -11.02
CA LEU A 66 -3.12 -14.10 -11.32
C LEU A 66 -3.26 -12.79 -12.12
N GLY A 67 -2.15 -12.23 -12.61
CA GLY A 67 -2.12 -11.00 -13.38
C GLY A 67 -2.13 -9.72 -12.54
N GLY A 68 -1.64 -9.77 -11.29
CA GLY A 68 -1.55 -8.60 -10.41
C GLY A 68 -0.51 -7.58 -10.86
N ALA A 69 -0.60 -6.38 -10.31
CA ALA A 69 0.19 -5.23 -10.71
C ALA A 69 1.45 -5.00 -9.84
N MET A 70 1.41 -5.47 -8.59
CA MET A 70 2.43 -5.13 -7.58
C MET A 70 3.84 -5.60 -7.98
N ALA A 71 3.97 -6.82 -8.52
CA ALA A 71 5.26 -7.37 -8.93
C ALA A 71 5.82 -6.61 -10.15
N ILE A 72 4.96 -6.30 -11.12
CA ILE A 72 5.33 -5.51 -12.31
C ILE A 72 5.87 -4.14 -11.88
N ALA A 73 5.12 -3.44 -11.04
CA ALA A 73 5.54 -2.14 -10.53
C ALA A 73 6.77 -2.21 -9.61
N ALA A 74 6.95 -3.34 -8.89
CA ALA A 74 8.13 -3.56 -8.05
C ALA A 74 9.41 -3.73 -8.88
N ASP A 75 9.35 -4.37 -10.04
CA ASP A 75 10.50 -4.45 -10.97
C ASP A 75 10.79 -3.08 -11.59
N GLU A 76 9.77 -2.37 -12.07
CA GLU A 76 9.94 -1.04 -12.67
C GLU A 76 10.48 0.02 -11.69
N ALA A 77 10.36 -0.22 -10.40
CA ALA A 77 10.79 0.70 -9.35
C ALA A 77 11.91 0.15 -8.45
N GLY A 78 12.29 -1.11 -8.63
CA GLY A 78 13.24 -1.81 -7.77
C GLY A 78 14.66 -1.33 -7.94
N ILE A 79 15.17 -0.54 -6.99
CA ILE A 79 16.53 0.00 -6.99
C ILE A 79 17.55 -0.91 -6.32
N GLN A 80 17.08 -1.90 -5.54
CA GLN A 80 17.89 -3.01 -5.01
C GLN A 80 17.00 -4.24 -4.87
N LEU A 81 17.42 -5.36 -5.44
CA LEU A 81 16.66 -6.62 -5.42
C LEU A 81 17.51 -7.74 -4.82
N ARG A 82 16.90 -8.50 -3.91
CA ARG A 82 17.56 -9.62 -3.23
C ARG A 82 16.62 -10.80 -3.03
N THR A 83 17.20 -11.99 -3.02
CA THR A 83 16.55 -13.21 -2.56
C THR A 83 16.89 -13.43 -1.10
N LEU A 84 15.96 -13.20 -0.20
CA LEU A 84 16.12 -13.50 1.22
C LEU A 84 16.12 -15.01 1.44
N ASN A 85 16.87 -15.46 2.44
CA ASN A 85 17.03 -16.88 2.78
C ASN A 85 17.53 -17.75 1.59
N ALA A 86 18.38 -17.21 0.74
CA ALA A 86 18.92 -17.94 -0.42
C ALA A 86 19.62 -19.24 -0.05
N SER A 87 20.26 -19.29 1.14
CA SER A 87 20.94 -20.48 1.69
C SER A 87 20.00 -21.49 2.36
N LYS A 88 18.69 -21.18 2.47
CA LYS A 88 17.67 -22.05 3.06
C LYS A 88 16.90 -22.81 1.96
N GLY A 89 15.98 -23.67 2.38
CA GLY A 89 15.13 -24.40 1.44
C GLY A 89 14.24 -23.50 0.59
N PRO A 90 13.77 -23.98 -0.59
CA PRO A 90 12.98 -23.19 -1.52
C PRO A 90 11.72 -22.55 -0.93
N ALA A 91 11.07 -23.22 0.01
CA ALA A 91 9.83 -22.76 0.65
C ALA A 91 9.97 -21.43 1.42
N VAL A 92 11.18 -21.06 1.83
CA VAL A 92 11.43 -19.83 2.60
C VAL A 92 12.26 -18.80 1.82
N ARG A 93 12.63 -19.10 0.59
CA ARG A 93 13.27 -18.12 -0.30
C ARG A 93 12.25 -17.10 -0.75
N ALA A 94 12.56 -15.83 -0.60
CA ALA A 94 11.63 -14.77 -0.92
C ALA A 94 12.32 -13.59 -1.58
N THR A 95 11.81 -13.15 -2.72
CA THR A 95 12.26 -11.93 -3.38
C THR A 95 11.88 -10.71 -2.56
N ARG A 96 12.81 -9.77 -2.44
CA ARG A 96 12.58 -8.45 -1.86
C ARG A 96 13.20 -7.39 -2.74
N ALA A 97 12.41 -6.36 -3.06
CA ALA A 97 12.84 -5.16 -3.77
C ALA A 97 12.77 -3.96 -2.82
N GLN A 98 13.86 -3.22 -2.70
CA GLN A 98 13.80 -1.82 -2.27
C GLN A 98 13.41 -1.00 -3.48
N ALA A 99 12.43 -0.12 -3.34
CA ALA A 99 11.83 0.58 -4.45
C ALA A 99 12.01 2.09 -4.35
N ASP A 100 12.20 2.74 -5.48
CA ASP A 100 11.98 4.16 -5.62
C ASP A 100 10.47 4.42 -5.54
N ARG A 101 10.06 5.28 -4.60
CA ARG A 101 8.65 5.56 -4.33
C ARG A 101 7.95 6.27 -5.49
N GLN A 102 8.67 7.12 -6.22
CA GLN A 102 8.09 7.86 -7.33
C GLN A 102 7.94 6.96 -8.55
N LEU A 103 8.93 6.13 -8.84
CA LEU A 103 8.84 5.15 -9.93
C LEU A 103 7.69 4.16 -9.67
N TYR A 104 7.58 3.62 -8.45
CA TYR A 104 6.50 2.69 -8.09
C TYR A 104 5.12 3.33 -8.24
N LYS A 105 4.96 4.54 -7.70
CA LYS A 105 3.70 5.29 -7.81
C LYS A 105 3.33 5.56 -9.27
N ARG A 106 4.30 5.95 -10.10
CA ARG A 106 4.11 6.17 -11.54
C ARG A 106 3.69 4.90 -12.27
N ALA A 107 4.33 3.76 -11.97
CA ALA A 107 3.99 2.47 -12.55
C ALA A 107 2.55 2.06 -12.20
N ILE A 108 2.16 2.12 -10.93
CA ILE A 108 0.80 1.81 -10.48
C ILE A 108 -0.22 2.75 -11.13
N ARG A 109 0.05 4.06 -11.17
CA ARG A 109 -0.86 5.03 -11.78
C ARG A 109 -1.08 4.74 -13.26
N ARG A 110 -0.01 4.47 -14.01
CA ARG A 110 -0.10 4.09 -15.42
C ARG A 110 -0.98 2.86 -15.62
N LEU A 111 -0.79 1.81 -14.81
CA LEU A 111 -1.58 0.59 -14.89
C LEU A 111 -3.07 0.84 -14.60
N LEU A 112 -3.39 1.70 -13.64
CA LEU A 112 -4.77 2.05 -13.30
C LEU A 112 -5.43 2.90 -14.40
N GLU A 113 -4.74 3.92 -14.91
CA GLU A 113 -5.27 4.84 -15.90
C GLU A 113 -5.47 4.21 -17.29
N THR A 114 -4.70 3.15 -17.59
CA THR A 114 -4.81 2.43 -18.86
C THR A 114 -5.72 1.20 -18.82
N GLN A 115 -6.25 0.85 -17.63
CA GLN A 115 -7.10 -0.33 -17.47
C GLN A 115 -8.52 -0.07 -18.02
N PRO A 116 -8.97 -0.82 -19.04
CA PRO A 116 -10.38 -0.78 -19.46
C PRO A 116 -11.33 -1.15 -18.31
N ASN A 117 -12.56 -0.64 -18.35
CA ASN A 117 -13.61 -0.86 -17.34
C ASN A 117 -13.31 -0.30 -15.96
N LEU A 118 -12.24 0.48 -15.76
CA LEU A 118 -11.88 1.11 -14.51
C LEU A 118 -12.05 2.62 -14.59
N GLN A 119 -12.82 3.17 -13.66
CA GLN A 119 -12.95 4.62 -13.45
C GLN A 119 -12.29 5.00 -12.13
N LEU A 120 -11.47 6.04 -12.15
CA LEU A 120 -10.85 6.63 -10.96
C LEU A 120 -11.65 7.86 -10.54
N PHE A 121 -11.96 7.98 -9.25
CA PHE A 121 -12.67 9.16 -8.74
C PHE A 121 -12.04 9.65 -7.44
N GLN A 122 -11.71 10.94 -7.41
CA GLN A 122 -11.08 11.56 -6.24
C GLN A 122 -12.12 12.16 -5.32
N GLN A 123 -12.49 11.41 -4.29
CA GLN A 123 -13.29 11.87 -3.15
C GLN A 123 -13.11 10.90 -1.98
N GLU A 124 -13.30 11.40 -0.77
CA GLU A 124 -13.41 10.57 0.42
C GLU A 124 -14.80 9.92 0.48
N ALA A 125 -14.85 8.61 0.74
CA ALA A 125 -16.09 7.95 1.10
C ALA A 125 -16.47 8.28 2.55
N ALA A 126 -17.66 8.84 2.74
CA ALA A 126 -18.17 9.26 4.05
C ALA A 126 -19.13 8.25 4.67
N ASP A 127 -19.92 7.57 3.84
CA ASP A 127 -20.99 6.70 4.29
C ASP A 127 -21.22 5.51 3.33
N LEU A 128 -21.88 4.48 3.82
CA LEU A 128 -22.30 3.31 3.08
C LEU A 128 -23.83 3.33 2.90
N VAL A 129 -24.28 3.03 1.70
CA VAL A 129 -25.70 2.87 1.39
C VAL A 129 -26.09 1.43 1.63
N LEU A 130 -27.06 1.20 2.53
CA LEU A 130 -27.59 -0.13 2.84
C LEU A 130 -29.05 -0.25 2.39
N GLU A 131 -29.40 -1.43 1.88
CA GLU A 131 -30.77 -1.89 1.66
C GLU A 131 -30.96 -3.19 2.47
N GLY A 132 -31.59 -3.09 3.62
CA GLY A 132 -31.58 -4.17 4.62
C GLY A 132 -30.16 -4.43 5.13
N GLU A 133 -29.70 -5.67 5.04
CA GLU A 133 -28.35 -6.09 5.43
C GLU A 133 -27.33 -5.98 4.28
N ARG A 134 -27.74 -5.54 3.11
CA ARG A 134 -26.89 -5.48 1.93
C ARG A 134 -26.34 -4.08 1.70
N VAL A 135 -25.03 -3.96 1.50
CA VAL A 135 -24.39 -2.73 1.01
C VAL A 135 -24.62 -2.63 -0.49
N VAL A 136 -25.22 -1.51 -0.95
CA VAL A 136 -25.57 -1.26 -2.35
C VAL A 136 -24.87 -0.02 -2.93
N GLY A 137 -23.98 0.60 -2.18
CA GLY A 137 -23.24 1.77 -2.63
C GLY A 137 -22.54 2.53 -1.51
N CYS A 138 -22.05 3.70 -1.84
CA CYS A 138 -21.44 4.63 -0.90
C CYS A 138 -21.80 6.08 -1.22
N VAL A 139 -21.61 6.96 -0.25
CA VAL A 139 -21.75 8.42 -0.37
C VAL A 139 -20.43 9.08 -0.05
N THR A 140 -20.02 10.04 -0.86
CA THR A 140 -18.81 10.83 -0.64
C THR A 140 -19.01 11.97 0.36
N MET A 141 -17.91 12.58 0.81
CA MET A 141 -17.96 13.78 1.68
C MET A 141 -18.72 14.95 1.05
N SER A 142 -18.72 15.08 -0.28
CA SER A 142 -19.47 16.10 -1.02
C SER A 142 -20.94 15.73 -1.28
N GLY A 143 -21.40 14.56 -0.80
CA GLY A 143 -22.78 14.11 -0.97
C GLY A 143 -23.07 13.41 -2.30
N ILE A 144 -22.06 13.07 -3.10
CA ILE A 144 -22.23 12.29 -4.32
C ILE A 144 -22.45 10.83 -3.94
N GLY A 145 -23.57 10.24 -4.40
CA GLY A 145 -23.89 8.83 -4.19
C GLY A 145 -23.51 7.98 -5.40
N PHE A 146 -22.84 6.87 -5.16
CA PHE A 146 -22.55 5.84 -6.15
C PHE A 146 -23.24 4.54 -5.76
N ARG A 147 -23.81 3.84 -6.75
CA ARG A 147 -24.41 2.51 -6.55
C ARG A 147 -23.54 1.42 -7.17
N ALA A 148 -23.49 0.27 -6.51
CA ALA A 148 -22.82 -0.92 -7.03
C ALA A 148 -23.44 -2.20 -6.49
N ARG A 149 -23.18 -3.30 -7.20
CA ARG A 149 -23.55 -4.65 -6.76
C ARG A 149 -22.67 -5.14 -5.62
N THR A 150 -21.40 -4.70 -5.60
CA THR A 150 -20.37 -5.12 -4.63
C THR A 150 -19.50 -3.94 -4.24
N LEU A 151 -19.13 -3.89 -2.97
CA LEU A 151 -18.23 -2.88 -2.42
C LEU A 151 -17.06 -3.53 -1.69
N VAL A 152 -15.84 -3.08 -1.99
CA VAL A 152 -14.58 -3.56 -1.40
C VAL A 152 -13.94 -2.44 -0.61
N LEU A 153 -13.77 -2.65 0.70
CA LEU A 153 -13.13 -1.69 1.60
C LEU A 153 -11.64 -2.01 1.76
N THR A 154 -10.77 -1.10 1.34
CA THR A 154 -9.31 -1.22 1.44
C THR A 154 -8.69 0.02 2.07
N VAL A 155 -9.29 0.49 3.14
CA VAL A 155 -9.08 1.81 3.75
C VAL A 155 -7.79 1.97 4.57
N GLY A 156 -7.05 0.89 4.76
CA GLY A 156 -5.70 0.92 5.38
C GLY A 156 -5.69 1.55 6.77
N THR A 157 -4.84 2.56 6.96
CA THR A 157 -4.64 3.27 8.24
C THR A 157 -5.55 4.50 8.42
N PHE A 158 -6.50 4.74 7.52
CA PHE A 158 -7.26 5.98 7.48
C PHE A 158 -8.48 5.99 8.41
N LEU A 159 -9.11 4.84 8.68
CA LEU A 159 -10.33 4.76 9.52
C LEU A 159 -10.06 5.18 10.96
N GLY A 160 -10.48 6.41 11.31
CA GLY A 160 -10.23 6.98 12.63
C GLY A 160 -8.75 6.99 12.98
N GLY A 161 -7.91 7.21 11.97
CA GLY A 161 -6.47 7.08 12.07
C GLY A 161 -5.84 8.04 13.08
N LYS A 162 -4.81 7.58 13.79
CA LYS A 162 -4.03 8.36 14.74
C LYS A 162 -2.55 8.10 14.51
N ILE A 163 -1.78 9.16 14.34
CA ILE A 163 -0.34 9.12 14.11
C ILE A 163 0.37 9.41 15.43
N HIS A 164 1.37 8.60 15.77
CA HIS A 164 2.22 8.80 16.92
C HIS A 164 3.64 9.11 16.45
N VAL A 165 4.24 10.17 17.02
CA VAL A 165 5.64 10.57 16.80
C VAL A 165 6.26 10.80 18.16
N GLY A 166 7.04 9.85 18.65
CA GLY A 166 7.49 9.83 20.04
C GLY A 166 6.29 9.79 21.00
N LEU A 167 6.25 10.72 21.93
CA LEU A 167 5.15 10.87 22.92
C LEU A 167 3.99 11.72 22.40
N GLN A 168 4.13 12.36 21.24
CA GLN A 168 3.06 13.20 20.66
C GLN A 168 2.17 12.38 19.73
N SER A 169 0.91 12.75 19.64
CA SER A 169 -0.03 12.13 18.71
C SER A 169 -1.04 13.13 18.17
N HIS A 170 -1.45 12.88 16.91
CA HIS A 170 -2.48 13.68 16.24
C HIS A 170 -3.33 12.82 15.32
N ALA A 171 -4.50 13.30 14.95
CA ALA A 171 -5.37 12.62 14.00
C ALA A 171 -4.74 12.65 12.60
N GLY A 172 -4.76 11.52 11.90
CA GLY A 172 -4.23 11.41 10.54
C GLY A 172 -4.33 9.99 10.02
N GLY A 173 -4.60 9.84 8.75
CA GLY A 173 -4.59 8.54 8.07
C GLY A 173 -3.18 8.10 7.71
N ARG A 174 -2.38 9.07 7.29
CA ARG A 174 -0.97 8.97 6.93
C ARG A 174 -0.35 10.35 7.14
N ALA A 175 0.98 10.45 7.27
CA ALA A 175 1.65 11.74 7.39
C ALA A 175 1.29 12.66 6.21
N GLY A 176 0.67 13.80 6.53
CA GLY A 176 0.17 14.77 5.55
C GLY A 176 -1.25 14.51 5.02
N ASP A 177 -1.88 13.39 5.38
CA ASP A 177 -3.24 13.06 4.93
C ASP A 177 -4.23 13.00 6.11
N PRO A 178 -5.47 13.51 5.95
CA PRO A 178 -6.48 13.47 7.01
C PRO A 178 -6.97 12.04 7.28
N PRO A 179 -7.53 11.76 8.46
CA PRO A 179 -8.17 10.48 8.75
C PRO A 179 -9.60 10.46 8.17
N SER A 180 -10.09 9.26 7.84
CA SER A 180 -11.50 9.03 7.46
C SER A 180 -12.35 8.74 8.70
N ASN A 181 -12.85 9.78 9.34
CA ASN A 181 -13.58 9.66 10.60
C ASN A 181 -15.05 9.29 10.40
N ARG A 182 -15.72 9.84 9.38
CA ARG A 182 -17.15 9.57 9.13
C ARG A 182 -17.39 8.11 8.75
N LEU A 183 -16.63 7.58 7.81
CA LEU A 183 -16.71 6.18 7.44
C LEU A 183 -16.35 5.26 8.62
N ALA A 184 -15.36 5.65 9.46
CA ALA A 184 -15.00 4.91 10.65
C ALA A 184 -16.15 4.87 11.68
N ALA A 185 -16.87 5.97 11.88
CA ALA A 185 -18.07 6.02 12.72
C ALA A 185 -19.17 5.12 12.14
N ARG A 186 -19.44 5.23 10.85
CA ARG A 186 -20.45 4.42 10.16
C ARG A 186 -20.21 2.92 10.31
N LEU A 187 -18.97 2.46 10.16
CA LEU A 187 -18.64 1.04 10.32
C LEU A 187 -18.86 0.51 11.74
N ARG A 188 -18.78 1.38 12.77
CA ARG A 188 -19.08 0.99 14.17
C ARG A 188 -20.57 0.86 14.47
N GLU A 189 -21.43 1.46 13.65
CA GLU A 189 -22.89 1.30 13.75
C GLU A 189 -23.37 -0.03 13.17
N LEU A 190 -22.53 -0.68 12.34
CA LEU A 190 -22.83 -1.99 11.78
C LEU A 190 -22.55 -3.08 12.79
N PRO A 191 -23.17 -4.29 12.68
CA PRO A 191 -22.95 -5.42 13.58
C PRO A 191 -21.58 -6.08 13.32
N LEU A 192 -20.51 -5.27 13.30
CA LEU A 192 -19.13 -5.70 13.08
C LEU A 192 -18.31 -5.48 14.35
N SER A 193 -17.51 -6.46 14.70
CA SER A 193 -16.55 -6.31 15.79
C SER A 193 -15.38 -5.46 15.31
N VAL A 194 -15.28 -4.22 15.81
CA VAL A 194 -14.26 -3.26 15.39
C VAL A 194 -13.19 -3.11 16.47
N GLY A 195 -11.94 -3.43 16.13
CA GLY A 195 -10.77 -3.23 16.98
C GLY A 195 -9.80 -2.20 16.38
N ARG A 196 -8.72 -1.95 17.11
CA ARG A 196 -7.63 -1.10 16.63
C ARG A 196 -6.36 -1.92 16.50
N LEU A 197 -5.63 -1.66 15.42
CA LEU A 197 -4.31 -2.22 15.19
C LEU A 197 -3.29 -1.10 15.06
N LYS A 198 -2.04 -1.41 15.38
CA LYS A 198 -0.91 -0.51 15.25
C LYS A 198 -0.03 -0.97 14.10
N THR A 199 0.46 -0.03 13.32
CA THR A 199 1.52 -0.24 12.33
C THR A 199 2.73 0.62 12.66
N GLY A 200 3.94 0.14 12.35
CA GLY A 200 5.19 0.86 12.55
C GLY A 200 5.72 1.41 11.24
N THR A 201 6.30 2.60 11.29
CA THR A 201 7.02 3.20 10.16
C THR A 201 8.48 3.40 10.56
N PRO A 202 9.47 2.98 9.75
CA PRO A 202 10.87 3.25 10.04
C PRO A 202 11.17 4.74 9.99
N PRO A 203 12.19 5.22 10.72
CA PRO A 203 12.58 6.63 10.67
C PRO A 203 13.01 7.02 9.25
N ARG A 204 12.78 8.29 8.91
CA ARG A 204 13.24 8.92 7.67
C ARG A 204 14.39 9.83 8.01
N ILE A 205 15.57 9.51 7.49
CA ILE A 205 16.81 10.26 7.74
C ILE A 205 17.14 11.04 6.47
N ASP A 206 17.62 12.28 6.63
CA ASP A 206 18.21 13.02 5.50
C ASP A 206 19.50 12.33 5.08
N GLY A 207 19.56 11.81 3.87
CA GLY A 207 20.70 11.08 3.34
C GLY A 207 22.01 11.89 3.35
N ARG A 208 21.92 13.23 3.31
CA ARG A 208 23.08 14.11 3.41
C ARG A 208 23.68 14.17 4.81
N SER A 209 22.95 13.75 5.84
CA SER A 209 23.39 13.69 7.22
C SER A 209 24.00 12.35 7.63
N ILE A 210 24.04 11.39 6.71
CA ILE A 210 24.57 10.06 6.97
C ILE A 210 26.05 10.01 6.59
N ASP A 211 26.89 9.58 7.51
CA ASP A 211 28.26 9.19 7.20
C ASP A 211 28.24 7.75 6.64
N TYR A 212 28.59 7.62 5.38
CA TYR A 212 28.60 6.34 4.66
C TYR A 212 29.97 5.64 4.71
N GLN A 213 31.05 6.29 5.21
CA GLN A 213 32.41 5.80 5.08
C GLN A 213 32.63 4.42 5.73
N ASP A 214 32.01 4.21 6.90
CA ASP A 214 32.14 2.95 7.64
C ASP A 214 30.97 2.00 7.47
N LEU A 215 30.03 2.32 6.56
CA LEU A 215 28.85 1.48 6.34
C LEU A 215 29.10 0.48 5.22
N ARG A 216 28.90 -0.81 5.54
CA ARG A 216 29.02 -1.87 4.54
C ARG A 216 27.91 -1.75 3.49
N GLU A 217 28.29 -1.65 2.22
CA GLU A 217 27.35 -1.69 1.10
C GLU A 217 26.72 -3.07 0.94
N GLN A 218 25.44 -3.07 0.58
CA GLN A 218 24.69 -4.25 0.23
C GLN A 218 24.09 -4.04 -1.16
N HIS A 219 24.71 -4.64 -2.15
CA HIS A 219 24.25 -4.62 -3.54
C HIS A 219 23.07 -5.56 -3.78
N SER A 220 22.46 -5.46 -4.94
CA SER A 220 21.54 -6.49 -5.47
C SER A 220 22.26 -7.81 -5.61
N ASP A 221 21.51 -8.91 -5.59
CA ASP A 221 22.08 -10.24 -5.88
C ASP A 221 22.47 -10.35 -7.36
N GLU A 222 23.45 -11.21 -7.64
CA GLU A 222 23.82 -11.62 -9.00
C GLU A 222 23.72 -13.16 -9.11
N PRO A 223 22.89 -13.69 -10.01
CA PRO A 223 22.00 -12.97 -10.93
C PRO A 223 20.87 -12.25 -10.19
N ARG A 224 20.50 -11.06 -10.70
CA ARG A 224 19.45 -10.25 -10.09
C ARG A 224 18.08 -10.93 -10.21
N PRO A 225 17.33 -11.10 -9.11
CA PRO A 225 16.00 -11.68 -9.19
C PRO A 225 15.01 -10.71 -9.87
N VAL A 226 14.10 -11.25 -10.66
CA VAL A 226 12.95 -10.55 -11.23
C VAL A 226 11.71 -10.92 -10.42
N PHE A 227 10.87 -9.94 -10.12
CA PHE A 227 9.71 -10.16 -9.29
C PHE A 227 8.54 -10.72 -10.09
N SER A 228 8.17 -10.07 -11.19
CA SER A 228 7.06 -10.49 -12.06
C SER A 228 7.50 -11.56 -13.06
N TYR A 229 6.61 -12.51 -13.29
CA TYR A 229 6.78 -13.50 -14.38
C TYR A 229 6.69 -12.87 -15.78
N LEU A 230 6.15 -11.65 -15.89
CA LEU A 230 5.99 -10.94 -17.16
C LEU A 230 7.16 -10.00 -17.48
N ASN A 231 8.03 -9.73 -16.50
CA ASN A 231 9.13 -8.79 -16.62
C ASN A 231 10.47 -9.51 -16.90
N THR A 232 11.45 -8.72 -17.30
CA THR A 232 12.84 -9.11 -17.48
C THR A 232 13.77 -8.15 -16.75
N LEU A 233 15.08 -8.44 -16.74
CA LEU A 233 16.09 -7.54 -16.17
C LEU A 233 16.08 -6.14 -16.80
N ALA A 234 15.61 -6.01 -18.04
CA ALA A 234 15.48 -4.71 -18.72
C ALA A 234 14.42 -3.79 -18.11
N SER A 235 13.49 -4.33 -17.32
CA SER A 235 12.48 -3.56 -16.60
C SER A 235 13.04 -2.81 -15.39
N HIS A 236 14.22 -3.21 -14.89
CA HIS A 236 14.80 -2.64 -13.68
C HIS A 236 15.46 -1.29 -13.94
N PRO A 237 15.26 -0.29 -13.08
CA PRO A 237 15.99 0.96 -13.11
C PRO A 237 17.46 0.77 -12.70
N ARG A 238 18.22 1.86 -12.73
CA ARG A 238 19.56 1.89 -12.16
C ARG A 238 19.55 1.38 -10.73
N GLN A 239 20.45 0.44 -10.42
CA GLN A 239 20.57 -0.12 -9.08
C GLN A 239 21.42 0.77 -8.17
N ILE A 240 21.03 0.83 -6.91
CA ILE A 240 21.68 1.62 -5.85
C ILE A 240 21.91 0.68 -4.66
N PRO A 241 23.11 0.61 -4.08
CA PRO A 241 23.35 -0.22 -2.89
C PRO A 241 22.57 0.32 -1.68
N CYS A 242 22.14 -0.57 -0.81
CA CYS A 242 21.74 -0.23 0.55
C CYS A 242 22.98 -0.27 1.46
N HIS A 243 22.89 0.36 2.62
CA HIS A 243 23.94 0.37 3.61
C HIS A 243 23.48 -0.31 4.89
N ILE A 244 24.34 -1.12 5.48
CA ILE A 244 24.03 -1.88 6.69
C ILE A 244 24.61 -1.13 7.89
N THR A 245 23.74 -0.87 8.87
CA THR A 245 24.10 -0.35 10.18
C THR A 245 23.55 -1.26 11.28
N ALA A 246 23.93 -0.99 12.53
CA ALA A 246 23.44 -1.71 13.69
C ALA A 246 22.91 -0.73 14.75
N THR A 247 21.95 -1.21 15.55
CA THR A 247 21.54 -0.51 16.76
C THR A 247 22.58 -0.66 17.86
N ASN A 248 22.66 0.29 18.76
CA ASN A 248 23.56 0.29 19.90
C ASN A 248 22.78 0.46 21.22
N GLU A 249 23.47 0.44 22.36
CA GLU A 249 22.82 0.55 23.67
C GLU A 249 22.04 1.85 23.85
N ARG A 250 22.52 2.97 23.32
CA ARG A 250 21.79 4.26 23.37
C ARG A 250 20.48 4.18 22.58
N THR A 251 20.51 3.54 21.40
CA THR A 251 19.29 3.29 20.61
C THR A 251 18.30 2.43 21.42
N HIS A 252 18.81 1.38 22.08
CA HIS A 252 17.97 0.50 22.88
C HIS A 252 17.40 1.20 24.11
N ALA A 253 18.18 2.08 24.77
CA ALA A 253 17.71 2.88 25.90
C ALA A 253 16.55 3.79 25.49
N ILE A 254 16.68 4.52 24.37
CA ILE A 254 15.62 5.38 23.83
C ILE A 254 14.35 4.58 23.52
N ILE A 255 14.49 3.40 22.92
CA ILE A 255 13.33 2.52 22.60
C ILE A 255 12.63 2.05 23.89
N ARG A 256 13.38 1.75 24.94
CA ARG A 256 12.80 1.33 26.22
C ARG A 256 12.08 2.49 26.94
N GLU A 257 12.62 3.70 26.88
CA GLU A 257 12.04 4.90 27.47
C GLU A 257 10.73 5.32 26.79
N ILE A 258 10.72 5.38 25.46
CA ILE A 258 9.53 5.74 24.69
C ILE A 258 8.50 4.60 24.73
N GLY A 259 8.95 3.36 24.85
CA GLY A 259 8.12 2.18 24.77
C GLY A 259 7.64 1.87 23.35
N ARG A 260 6.87 0.81 23.23
CA ARG A 260 6.14 0.51 21.99
C ARG A 260 4.84 1.29 22.02
N ALA A 261 4.45 1.89 20.90
CA ALA A 261 3.12 2.43 20.76
C ALA A 261 2.12 1.27 20.97
N HIS A 262 1.42 1.28 22.09
CA HIS A 262 0.33 0.37 22.36
C HIS A 262 -0.97 1.02 21.90
N VAL A 263 -1.81 0.22 21.33
CA VAL A 263 -3.15 0.62 20.89
C VAL A 263 -4.16 0.03 21.84
#